data_69b230ffdf9cbc85d04f011073467804
#
_entry.id   69b230ffdf9cbc85d04f011073467804
#
_cell.length_a   1.000
_cell.length_b   1.000
_cell.length_c   1.000
_cell.angle_alpha   90.00
_cell.angle_beta   90.00
_cell.angle_gamma   90.00
#
_symmetry.space_group_name_H-M   'P 1'
#
loop_
_entity.id
_entity.type
_entity.pdbx_description
1 polymer ?
#
loop_
_entity_poly.entity_id
_entity_poly.type
_entity_poly.pdbx_seq_one_letter_code
_entity_poly.pdbx_strand_id
1 'polypeptide(L)'
;MKNVTENSSFMYTIWLVLALICLGYYIVCATYAGIGSSFIFIWMMGAVFFGLIFAVRVLEIKGIIHVAKALRICFIVIMAAGVSLFIFIEALIIKGMTAKPQDNCDYIIVLGCQIRGDHITRSLKNRLDVAVSYAIDNPDTTIIVSGGRGKGENTTEAFAMYNYLVSKGIDGSRIIQEDKSTDTSENMKYSVQYIENTDSLVGIVTNNFHIARSRLLARHAGLNNTCGMPAESDHVLFINYMVREAIGIVKDFVFGNF
;
A
#
# COMPACT_ATOMS: atom_id res chain seq x y z
N MET A 1 -17.49 -40.75 20.94
CA MET A 1 -16.48 -39.89 21.60
C MET A 1 -15.23 -39.61 20.75
N LYS A 2 -14.72 -40.54 19.91
CA LYS A 2 -13.55 -40.27 19.02
C LYS A 2 -13.72 -39.15 18.04
N ASN A 3 -14.87 -38.97 17.38
CA ASN A 3 -15.10 -37.93 16.37
C ASN A 3 -15.14 -36.49 16.94
N VAL A 4 -15.48 -36.30 18.21
CA VAL A 4 -15.51 -34.98 18.86
C VAL A 4 -14.11 -34.51 19.23
N THR A 5 -13.24 -35.43 19.61
CA THR A 5 -11.83 -35.12 19.96
C THR A 5 -10.97 -34.89 18.72
N GLU A 6 -11.23 -35.55 17.60
CA GLU A 6 -10.54 -35.31 16.32
C GLU A 6 -10.90 -33.95 15.71
N ASN A 7 -12.18 -33.57 15.69
CA ASN A 7 -12.62 -32.24 15.23
C ASN A 7 -12.07 -31.10 16.10
N SER A 8 -11.96 -31.30 17.42
CA SER A 8 -11.36 -30.30 18.29
C SER A 8 -9.86 -30.16 18.08
N SER A 9 -9.15 -31.26 17.78
CA SER A 9 -7.72 -31.25 17.48
C SER A 9 -7.41 -30.48 16.19
N PHE A 10 -8.18 -30.69 15.14
CA PHE A 10 -8.03 -29.95 13.88
C PHE A 10 -8.23 -28.45 14.04
N MET A 11 -9.23 -28.03 14.83
CA MET A 11 -9.58 -26.61 15.00
C MET A 11 -8.51 -25.77 15.72
N TYR A 12 -7.70 -26.31 16.63
CA TYR A 12 -6.64 -25.50 17.25
C TYR A 12 -5.34 -25.51 16.45
N THR A 13 -5.10 -26.59 15.67
CA THR A 13 -3.92 -26.70 14.82
C THR A 13 -3.88 -25.61 13.75
N ILE A 14 -5.04 -25.14 13.27
CA ILE A 14 -5.10 -24.05 12.29
C ILE A 14 -4.45 -22.76 12.80
N TRP A 15 -4.60 -22.44 14.09
CA TRP A 15 -4.00 -21.25 14.67
C TRP A 15 -2.47 -21.34 14.73
N LEU A 16 -1.96 -22.54 15.01
CA LEU A 16 -0.52 -22.80 14.97
C LEU A 16 0.02 -22.65 13.54
N VAL A 17 -0.68 -23.22 12.55
CA VAL A 17 -0.29 -23.09 11.14
C VAL A 17 -0.27 -21.62 10.70
N LEU A 18 -1.30 -20.85 11.06
CA LEU A 18 -1.34 -19.40 10.76
C LEU A 18 -0.19 -18.64 11.44
N ALA A 19 0.12 -18.97 12.70
CA ALA A 19 1.26 -18.38 13.40
C ALA A 19 2.58 -18.68 12.69
N LEU A 20 2.79 -19.93 12.27
CA LEU A 20 4.00 -20.35 11.54
C LEU A 20 4.10 -19.72 10.14
N ILE A 21 2.97 -19.56 9.43
CA ILE A 21 2.93 -18.84 8.14
C ILE A 21 3.34 -17.37 8.34
N CYS A 22 2.77 -16.69 9.33
CA CYS A 22 3.13 -15.31 9.63
C CYS A 22 4.62 -15.18 9.98
N LEU A 23 5.14 -16.07 10.84
CA LEU A 23 6.55 -16.06 11.23
C LEU A 23 7.46 -16.34 10.03
N GLY A 24 7.12 -17.33 9.21
CA GLY A 24 7.87 -17.66 8.00
C GLY A 24 7.92 -16.51 7.00
N TYR A 25 6.78 -15.85 6.76
CA TYR A 25 6.75 -14.70 5.86
C TYR A 25 7.49 -13.48 6.44
N TYR A 26 7.43 -13.27 7.76
CA TYR A 26 8.28 -12.27 8.43
C TYR A 26 9.76 -12.52 8.15
N ILE A 27 10.23 -13.76 8.30
CA ILE A 27 11.63 -14.13 8.05
C ILE A 27 11.99 -13.87 6.58
N VAL A 28 11.14 -14.27 5.63
CA VAL A 28 11.35 -13.99 4.20
C VAL A 28 11.47 -12.48 3.94
N CYS A 29 10.56 -11.67 4.45
CA CYS A 29 10.62 -10.21 4.27
C CYS A 29 11.87 -9.61 4.93
N ALA A 30 12.23 -10.03 6.14
CA ALA A 30 13.37 -9.53 6.89
C ALA A 30 14.71 -9.88 6.22
N THR A 31 14.85 -11.07 5.67
CA THR A 31 16.05 -11.51 4.94
C THR A 31 16.16 -10.84 3.58
N TYR A 32 15.04 -10.60 2.89
CA TYR A 32 15.01 -9.99 1.57
C TYR A 32 15.23 -8.48 1.59
N ALA A 33 14.53 -7.76 2.46
CA ALA A 33 14.49 -6.30 2.46
C ALA A 33 15.13 -5.64 3.70
N GLY A 34 15.56 -6.44 4.67
CA GLY A 34 16.11 -5.99 5.95
C GLY A 34 15.06 -5.82 7.04
N ILE A 35 15.47 -6.02 8.31
CA ILE A 35 14.59 -5.95 9.49
C ILE A 35 13.90 -4.57 9.64
N GLY A 36 14.54 -3.50 9.17
CA GLY A 36 14.01 -2.13 9.19
C GLY A 36 13.07 -1.78 8.04
N SER A 37 12.75 -2.72 7.15
CA SER A 37 11.85 -2.43 6.04
C SER A 37 10.42 -2.19 6.51
N SER A 38 9.74 -1.29 5.78
CA SER A 38 8.45 -0.74 6.18
C SER A 38 7.39 -1.82 6.40
N PHE A 39 6.79 -1.82 7.57
CA PHE A 39 5.57 -2.56 7.91
C PHE A 39 5.70 -4.08 8.09
N ILE A 40 6.89 -4.68 7.94
CA ILE A 40 7.05 -6.15 8.08
C ILE A 40 6.75 -6.66 9.50
N PHE A 41 6.82 -5.78 10.52
CA PHE A 41 6.53 -6.12 11.91
C PHE A 41 5.10 -6.66 12.11
N ILE A 42 4.15 -6.32 11.20
CA ILE A 42 2.76 -6.81 11.25
C ILE A 42 2.69 -8.34 11.20
N TRP A 43 3.61 -8.98 10.50
CA TRP A 43 3.69 -10.43 10.40
C TRP A 43 4.17 -11.07 11.70
N MET A 44 5.10 -10.42 12.42
CA MET A 44 5.50 -10.84 13.76
C MET A 44 4.33 -10.68 14.74
N MET A 45 3.60 -9.56 14.68
CA MET A 45 2.39 -9.37 15.48
C MET A 45 1.34 -10.44 15.17
N GLY A 46 1.14 -10.78 13.90
CA GLY A 46 0.25 -11.88 13.48
C GLY A 46 0.67 -13.23 14.05
N ALA A 47 1.98 -13.55 14.01
CA ALA A 47 2.51 -14.78 14.59
C ALA A 47 2.25 -14.87 16.10
N VAL A 48 2.48 -13.79 16.84
CA VAL A 48 2.19 -13.70 18.27
C VAL A 48 0.69 -13.84 18.54
N PHE A 49 -0.14 -13.11 17.79
CA PHE A 49 -1.60 -13.14 17.94
C PHE A 49 -2.18 -14.54 17.74
N PHE A 50 -1.86 -15.21 16.63
CA PHE A 50 -2.33 -16.57 16.37
C PHE A 50 -1.72 -17.59 17.33
N GLY A 51 -0.46 -17.39 17.74
CA GLY A 51 0.18 -18.21 18.78
C GLY A 51 -0.51 -18.13 20.13
N LEU A 52 -0.95 -16.93 20.54
CA LEU A 52 -1.73 -16.73 21.76
C LEU A 52 -3.09 -17.42 21.70
N ILE A 53 -3.79 -17.31 20.56
CA ILE A 53 -5.08 -18.03 20.39
C ILE A 53 -4.85 -19.53 20.48
N PHE A 54 -3.81 -20.07 19.83
CA PHE A 54 -3.45 -21.48 19.95
C PHE A 54 -3.19 -21.88 21.40
N ALA A 55 -2.39 -21.10 22.15
CA ALA A 55 -2.07 -21.38 23.55
C ALA A 55 -3.35 -21.40 24.42
N VAL A 56 -4.22 -20.40 24.27
CA VAL A 56 -5.50 -20.35 24.97
C VAL A 56 -6.36 -21.60 24.70
N ARG A 57 -6.42 -22.03 23.44
CA ARG A 57 -7.16 -23.24 23.05
C ARG A 57 -6.58 -24.52 23.66
N VAL A 58 -5.25 -24.65 23.68
CA VAL A 58 -4.58 -25.80 24.31
C VAL A 58 -4.85 -25.83 25.82
N LEU A 59 -4.82 -24.67 26.51
CA LEU A 59 -5.09 -24.58 27.94
C LEU A 59 -6.57 -24.87 28.27
N GLU A 60 -7.51 -24.48 27.41
CA GLU A 60 -8.93 -24.88 27.54
C GLU A 60 -9.12 -26.40 27.43
N ILE A 61 -8.48 -27.05 26.44
CA ILE A 61 -8.59 -28.50 26.24
C ILE A 61 -7.98 -29.28 27.43
N LYS A 62 -6.90 -28.73 28.01
CA LYS A 62 -6.31 -29.30 29.23
C LYS A 62 -7.12 -29.03 30.50
N GLY A 63 -8.21 -28.26 30.41
CA GLY A 63 -9.04 -27.90 31.56
C GLY A 63 -8.40 -26.92 32.54
N ILE A 64 -7.31 -26.25 32.15
CA ILE A 64 -6.57 -25.29 33.00
C ILE A 64 -7.31 -23.94 33.05
N ILE A 65 -7.91 -23.55 31.93
CA ILE A 65 -8.70 -22.30 31.85
C ILE A 65 -10.07 -22.58 31.27
N HIS A 66 -11.02 -21.66 31.58
CA HIS A 66 -12.37 -21.69 31.01
C HIS A 66 -12.69 -20.33 30.40
N VAL A 67 -12.88 -20.28 29.06
CA VAL A 67 -13.32 -19.07 28.37
C VAL A 67 -14.84 -19.07 28.31
N ALA A 68 -15.47 -18.04 28.89
CA ALA A 68 -16.91 -17.86 28.87
C ALA A 68 -17.47 -17.88 27.45
N LYS A 69 -18.60 -18.56 27.24
CA LYS A 69 -19.26 -18.68 25.91
C LYS A 69 -19.52 -17.30 25.28
N ALA A 70 -19.95 -16.31 26.07
CA ALA A 70 -20.20 -14.94 25.62
C ALA A 70 -18.92 -14.30 25.05
N LEU A 71 -17.79 -14.43 25.73
CA LEU A 71 -16.50 -13.87 25.28
C LEU A 71 -16.06 -14.51 23.96
N ARG A 72 -16.27 -15.83 23.81
CA ARG A 72 -15.96 -16.54 22.57
C ARG A 72 -16.83 -16.06 21.40
N ILE A 73 -18.13 -15.86 21.64
CA ILE A 73 -19.05 -15.33 20.63
C ILE A 73 -18.65 -13.92 20.23
N CYS A 74 -18.39 -13.02 21.19
CA CYS A 74 -17.91 -11.67 20.91
C CYS A 74 -16.63 -11.68 20.07
N PHE A 75 -15.67 -12.52 20.43
CA PHE A 75 -14.42 -12.66 19.66
C PHE A 75 -14.68 -13.09 18.21
N ILE A 76 -15.53 -14.12 17.99
CA ILE A 76 -15.87 -14.61 16.66
C ILE A 76 -16.55 -13.50 15.84
N VAL A 77 -17.50 -12.76 16.42
CA VAL A 77 -18.20 -11.67 15.73
C VAL A 77 -17.23 -10.55 15.34
N ILE A 78 -16.34 -10.14 16.25
CA ILE A 78 -15.32 -9.10 15.96
C ILE A 78 -14.38 -9.58 14.85
N MET A 79 -13.90 -10.81 14.92
CA MET A 79 -13.03 -11.39 13.89
C MET A 79 -13.73 -11.48 12.54
N ALA A 80 -14.98 -11.92 12.50
CA ALA A 80 -15.75 -12.01 11.27
C ALA A 80 -15.97 -10.62 10.65
N ALA A 81 -16.31 -9.61 11.45
CA ALA A 81 -16.46 -8.24 10.99
C ALA A 81 -15.11 -7.68 10.43
N GLY A 82 -14.01 -7.89 11.16
CA GLY A 82 -12.66 -7.46 10.72
C GLY A 82 -12.24 -8.13 9.42
N VAL A 83 -12.44 -9.44 9.29
CA VAL A 83 -12.11 -10.19 8.05
C VAL A 83 -13.00 -9.73 6.89
N SER A 84 -14.30 -9.49 7.12
CA SER A 84 -15.20 -8.98 6.08
C SER A 84 -14.80 -7.60 5.58
N LEU A 85 -14.44 -6.70 6.49
CA LEU A 85 -13.92 -5.37 6.15
C LEU A 85 -12.61 -5.47 5.38
N PHE A 86 -11.69 -6.32 5.81
CA PHE A 86 -10.41 -6.55 5.14
C PHE A 86 -10.62 -7.06 3.71
N ILE A 87 -11.47 -8.07 3.51
CA ILE A 87 -11.79 -8.61 2.17
C ILE A 87 -12.40 -7.51 1.28
N PHE A 88 -13.29 -6.68 1.83
CA PHE A 88 -13.88 -5.58 1.08
C PHE A 88 -12.83 -4.56 0.62
N ILE A 89 -11.91 -4.18 1.50
CA ILE A 89 -10.83 -3.24 1.18
C ILE A 89 -9.86 -3.85 0.16
N GLU A 90 -9.48 -5.12 0.33
CA GLU A 90 -8.62 -5.81 -0.64
C GLU A 90 -9.27 -5.90 -2.04
N ALA A 91 -10.57 -6.10 -2.11
CA ALA A 91 -11.29 -6.06 -3.39
C ALA A 91 -11.21 -4.68 -4.07
N LEU A 92 -11.27 -3.57 -3.28
CA LEU A 92 -11.06 -2.22 -3.80
C LEU A 92 -9.62 -2.02 -4.31
N ILE A 93 -8.63 -2.50 -3.58
CA ILE A 93 -7.23 -2.43 -3.97
C ILE A 93 -7.01 -3.21 -5.26
N ILE A 94 -7.49 -4.46 -5.35
CA ILE A 94 -7.38 -5.31 -6.55
C ILE A 94 -8.06 -4.64 -7.76
N LYS A 95 -9.23 -4.05 -7.56
CA LYS A 95 -9.90 -3.26 -8.61
C LYS A 95 -9.02 -2.08 -9.07
N GLY A 96 -8.37 -1.40 -8.15
CA GLY A 96 -7.42 -0.32 -8.48
C GLY A 96 -6.22 -0.81 -9.29
N MET A 97 -5.71 -2.01 -8.99
CA MET A 97 -4.57 -2.61 -9.71
C MET A 97 -4.86 -2.89 -11.19
N THR A 98 -6.11 -3.10 -11.55
CA THR A 98 -6.54 -3.35 -12.93
C THR A 98 -6.88 -2.07 -13.70
N ALA A 99 -6.60 -0.89 -13.11
CA ALA A 99 -6.80 0.38 -13.79
C ALA A 99 -5.96 0.45 -15.08
N LYS A 100 -6.54 1.09 -16.10
CA LYS A 100 -5.84 1.33 -17.36
C LYS A 100 -5.62 2.82 -17.52
N PRO A 101 -4.44 3.23 -18.02
CA PRO A 101 -4.22 4.60 -18.45
C PRO A 101 -5.29 5.04 -19.44
N GLN A 102 -5.62 6.32 -19.42
CA GLN A 102 -6.37 6.96 -20.49
C GLN A 102 -5.39 7.80 -21.30
N ASP A 103 -5.57 7.83 -22.62
CA ASP A 103 -4.75 8.66 -23.48
C ASP A 103 -5.11 10.14 -23.30
N ASN A 104 -4.15 11.02 -23.63
CA ASN A 104 -4.32 12.47 -23.62
C ASN A 104 -4.78 13.03 -22.26
N CYS A 105 -4.19 12.53 -21.16
CA CYS A 105 -4.32 13.22 -19.88
C CYS A 105 -3.69 14.63 -19.99
N ASP A 106 -4.38 15.64 -19.44
CA ASP A 106 -3.83 16.99 -19.32
C ASP A 106 -2.59 16.99 -18.42
N TYR A 107 -2.67 16.22 -17.34
CA TYR A 107 -1.61 16.07 -16.34
C TYR A 107 -1.41 14.59 -15.97
N ILE A 108 -0.19 14.25 -15.61
CA ILE A 108 0.09 13.04 -14.80
C ILE A 108 0.79 13.44 -13.50
N ILE A 109 0.36 12.84 -12.38
CA ILE A 109 1.04 12.98 -11.09
C ILE A 109 1.83 11.70 -10.83
N VAL A 110 3.15 11.81 -10.76
CA VAL A 110 4.04 10.71 -10.41
C VAL A 110 4.37 10.79 -8.93
N LEU A 111 3.87 9.82 -8.15
CA LEU A 111 4.08 9.78 -6.71
C LEU A 111 5.46 9.24 -6.36
N GLY A 112 6.17 9.92 -5.50
CA GLY A 112 7.40 9.46 -4.90
C GLY A 112 7.20 8.25 -3.98
N CYS A 113 8.28 7.51 -3.70
CA CYS A 113 8.26 6.37 -2.79
C CYS A 113 9.64 6.02 -2.22
N GLN A 114 10.32 6.97 -1.69
CA GLN A 114 11.64 6.84 -1.08
C GLN A 114 12.80 6.67 -2.10
N ILE A 115 13.86 7.41 -1.86
CA ILE A 115 15.18 7.26 -2.50
C ILE A 115 16.20 6.80 -1.44
N ARG A 116 17.35 6.33 -1.86
CA ARG A 116 18.48 5.95 -0.97
C ARG A 116 19.66 6.85 -1.24
N GLY A 117 19.91 7.82 -0.37
CA GLY A 117 20.85 8.90 -0.67
C GLY A 117 20.36 9.70 -1.88
N ASP A 118 21.06 9.56 -3.02
CA ASP A 118 20.70 10.19 -4.30
C ASP A 118 20.12 9.17 -5.31
N HIS A 119 20.01 7.88 -4.93
CA HIS A 119 19.64 6.83 -5.87
C HIS A 119 18.15 6.51 -5.77
N ILE A 120 17.49 6.48 -6.92
CA ILE A 120 16.09 6.01 -7.03
C ILE A 120 16.01 4.53 -6.69
N THR A 121 15.00 4.15 -5.90
CA THR A 121 14.70 2.75 -5.61
C THR A 121 14.09 2.05 -6.82
N ARG A 122 14.13 0.70 -6.86
CA ARG A 122 13.47 -0.07 -7.92
C ARG A 122 11.98 0.26 -8.04
N SER A 123 11.31 0.45 -6.91
CA SER A 123 9.90 0.80 -6.88
C SER A 123 9.64 2.16 -7.52
N LEU A 124 10.47 3.17 -7.21
CA LEU A 124 10.38 4.50 -7.83
C LEU A 124 10.72 4.44 -9.33
N LYS A 125 11.74 3.67 -9.70
CA LYS A 125 12.10 3.45 -11.10
C LYS A 125 10.94 2.89 -11.92
N ASN A 126 10.24 1.87 -11.41
CA ASN A 126 9.10 1.29 -12.11
C ASN A 126 7.99 2.34 -12.38
N ARG A 127 7.71 3.24 -11.42
CA ARG A 127 6.78 4.36 -11.63
C ARG A 127 7.25 5.31 -12.71
N LEU A 128 8.53 5.67 -12.65
CA LEU A 128 9.13 6.59 -13.63
C LEU A 128 9.17 5.99 -15.04
N ASP A 129 9.41 4.69 -15.16
CA ASP A 129 9.38 4.02 -16.48
C ASP A 129 7.96 4.05 -17.10
N VAL A 130 6.90 3.90 -16.29
CA VAL A 130 5.52 4.09 -16.72
C VAL A 130 5.27 5.54 -17.16
N ALA A 131 5.76 6.51 -16.38
CA ALA A 131 5.62 7.92 -16.72
C ALA A 131 6.37 8.29 -18.01
N VAL A 132 7.59 7.77 -18.21
CA VAL A 132 8.38 7.97 -19.43
C VAL A 132 7.62 7.44 -20.65
N SER A 133 7.18 6.17 -20.60
CA SER A 133 6.43 5.57 -21.71
C SER A 133 5.20 6.40 -22.06
N TYR A 134 4.41 6.78 -21.06
CA TYR A 134 3.22 7.58 -21.25
C TYR A 134 3.53 8.97 -21.84
N ALA A 135 4.55 9.65 -21.33
CA ALA A 135 4.92 10.99 -21.76
C ALA A 135 5.47 11.06 -23.20
N ILE A 136 6.09 9.96 -23.69
CA ILE A 136 6.53 9.84 -25.08
C ILE A 136 5.31 9.72 -26.01
N ASP A 137 4.33 8.91 -25.63
CA ASP A 137 3.13 8.69 -26.43
C ASP A 137 2.14 9.87 -26.36
N ASN A 138 2.26 10.72 -25.30
CA ASN A 138 1.39 11.87 -25.05
C ASN A 138 2.23 13.15 -24.86
N PRO A 139 2.73 13.79 -25.92
CA PRO A 139 3.70 14.89 -25.85
C PRO A 139 3.13 16.17 -25.20
N ASP A 140 1.83 16.38 -25.19
CA ASP A 140 1.18 17.57 -24.64
C ASP A 140 0.87 17.45 -23.13
N THR A 141 1.03 16.25 -22.53
CA THR A 141 0.77 16.01 -21.12
C THR A 141 1.81 16.70 -20.24
N THR A 142 1.36 17.46 -19.25
CA THR A 142 2.23 18.01 -18.19
C THR A 142 2.46 16.99 -17.08
N ILE A 143 3.69 16.89 -16.59
CA ILE A 143 4.11 15.89 -15.60
C ILE A 143 4.36 16.59 -14.26
N ILE A 144 3.66 16.20 -13.21
CA ILE A 144 3.92 16.65 -11.85
C ILE A 144 4.62 15.51 -11.12
N VAL A 145 5.88 15.70 -10.72
CA VAL A 145 6.60 14.76 -9.86
C VAL A 145 6.48 15.23 -8.41
N SER A 146 5.85 14.40 -7.56
CA SER A 146 5.49 14.82 -6.20
C SER A 146 6.14 13.93 -5.16
N GLY A 147 6.95 14.54 -4.30
CA GLY A 147 7.63 13.90 -3.19
C GLY A 147 8.73 14.78 -2.60
N GLY A 148 8.60 15.10 -1.32
CA GLY A 148 9.58 15.89 -0.59
C GLY A 148 10.83 15.09 -0.22
N ARG A 149 11.50 15.49 0.86
CA ARG A 149 12.73 14.87 1.35
C ARG A 149 12.44 13.98 2.54
N GLY A 150 12.61 12.68 2.36
CA GLY A 150 12.45 11.70 3.42
C GLY A 150 13.67 11.57 4.35
N LYS A 151 13.50 10.82 5.42
CA LYS A 151 14.59 10.56 6.38
C LYS A 151 15.70 9.72 5.74
N GLY A 152 16.92 10.23 5.76
CA GLY A 152 18.09 9.56 5.18
C GLY A 152 18.28 9.78 3.69
N GLU A 153 17.55 10.72 3.10
CA GLU A 153 17.68 11.16 1.71
C GLU A 153 18.55 12.41 1.62
N ASN A 154 19.37 12.51 0.59
CA ASN A 154 20.25 13.66 0.37
C ASN A 154 19.56 14.78 -0.42
N THR A 155 18.55 14.42 -1.21
CA THR A 155 17.75 15.33 -2.03
C THR A 155 16.27 15.03 -1.89
N THR A 156 15.39 15.79 -2.55
CA THR A 156 13.94 15.49 -2.59
C THR A 156 13.65 14.37 -3.60
N GLU A 157 12.60 13.61 -3.34
CA GLU A 157 12.15 12.59 -4.30
C GLU A 157 11.78 13.23 -5.64
N ALA A 158 11.11 14.42 -5.60
CA ALA A 158 10.75 15.18 -6.80
C ALA A 158 11.96 15.54 -7.65
N PHE A 159 13.07 16.00 -7.05
CA PHE A 159 14.29 16.32 -7.78
C PHE A 159 14.94 15.08 -8.41
N ALA A 160 14.97 13.96 -7.68
CA ALA A 160 15.48 12.70 -8.21
C ALA A 160 14.62 12.18 -9.38
N MET A 161 13.30 12.31 -9.29
CA MET A 161 12.36 11.96 -10.37
C MET A 161 12.54 12.86 -11.60
N TYR A 162 12.66 14.17 -11.39
CA TYR A 162 12.94 15.14 -12.46
C TYR A 162 14.19 14.76 -13.25
N ASN A 163 15.31 14.55 -12.56
CA ASN A 163 16.56 14.17 -13.19
C ASN A 163 16.46 12.87 -13.99
N TYR A 164 15.71 11.90 -13.48
CA TYR A 164 15.48 10.64 -14.19
C TYR A 164 14.70 10.87 -15.49
N LEU A 165 13.59 11.61 -15.44
CA LEU A 165 12.75 11.89 -16.62
C LEU A 165 13.53 12.65 -17.69
N VAL A 166 14.30 13.69 -17.31
CA VAL A 166 15.16 14.44 -18.23
C VAL A 166 16.23 13.55 -18.84
N SER A 167 16.85 12.66 -18.06
CA SER A 167 17.83 11.69 -18.57
C SER A 167 17.25 10.71 -19.58
N LYS A 168 15.93 10.55 -19.60
CA LYS A 168 15.18 9.73 -20.57
C LYS A 168 14.66 10.51 -21.78
N GLY A 169 15.05 11.78 -21.89
CA GLY A 169 14.71 12.64 -23.03
C GLY A 169 13.37 13.37 -22.90
N ILE A 170 12.75 13.37 -21.72
CA ILE A 170 11.56 14.19 -21.48
C ILE A 170 11.98 15.64 -21.30
N ASP A 171 11.32 16.56 -22.00
CA ASP A 171 11.58 17.99 -21.88
C ASP A 171 11.30 18.48 -20.45
N GLY A 172 12.32 19.08 -19.83
CA GLY A 172 12.22 19.62 -18.46
C GLY A 172 11.15 20.69 -18.29
N SER A 173 10.80 21.41 -19.36
CA SER A 173 9.72 22.42 -19.33
C SER A 173 8.32 21.82 -19.10
N ARG A 174 8.14 20.53 -19.37
CA ARG A 174 6.92 19.77 -19.11
C ARG A 174 6.83 19.22 -17.69
N ILE A 175 7.89 19.35 -16.87
CA ILE A 175 7.98 18.69 -15.58
C ILE A 175 7.91 19.73 -14.46
N ILE A 176 6.88 19.63 -13.64
CA ILE A 176 6.68 20.44 -12.43
C ILE A 176 7.13 19.60 -11.23
N GLN A 177 7.94 20.20 -10.34
CA GLN A 177 8.40 19.54 -9.13
C GLN A 177 7.59 20.03 -7.93
N GLU A 178 6.89 19.11 -7.27
CA GLU A 178 6.31 19.30 -5.95
C GLU A 178 7.22 18.61 -4.93
N ASP A 179 7.95 19.38 -4.15
CA ASP A 179 9.05 18.91 -3.28
C ASP A 179 8.82 19.15 -1.78
N LYS A 180 7.59 19.48 -1.38
CA LYS A 180 7.25 19.86 0.01
C LYS A 180 6.52 18.76 0.77
N SER A 181 5.87 17.85 0.08
CA SER A 181 5.04 16.80 0.66
C SER A 181 5.87 15.81 1.49
N THR A 182 5.28 15.34 2.58
CA THR A 182 5.87 14.36 3.50
C THR A 182 5.09 13.04 3.54
N ASP A 183 3.89 13.03 2.98
CA ASP A 183 3.04 11.84 2.85
C ASP A 183 2.15 11.91 1.59
N THR A 184 1.41 10.83 1.34
CA THR A 184 0.60 10.73 0.11
C THR A 184 -0.59 11.69 0.08
N SER A 185 -1.16 12.06 1.23
CA SER A 185 -2.24 13.05 1.30
C SER A 185 -1.72 14.43 0.90
N GLU A 186 -0.55 14.80 1.41
CA GLU A 186 0.14 16.05 1.04
C GLU A 186 0.60 16.03 -0.43
N ASN A 187 1.07 14.88 -0.95
CA ASN A 187 1.39 14.75 -2.37
C ASN A 187 0.21 15.19 -3.25
N MET A 188 -1.00 14.69 -2.97
CA MET A 188 -2.18 15.07 -3.72
C MET A 188 -2.57 16.54 -3.49
N LYS A 189 -2.64 16.97 -2.24
CA LYS A 189 -3.02 18.33 -1.85
C LYS A 189 -2.12 19.39 -2.47
N TYR A 190 -0.81 19.13 -2.55
CA TYR A 190 0.12 20.12 -3.11
C TYR A 190 0.19 20.01 -4.64
N SER A 191 0.06 18.81 -5.21
CA SER A 191 0.02 18.64 -6.66
C SER A 191 -1.17 19.34 -7.32
N VAL A 192 -2.34 19.33 -6.67
CA VAL A 192 -3.54 20.03 -7.17
C VAL A 192 -3.31 21.52 -7.40
N GLN A 193 -2.42 22.13 -6.63
CA GLN A 193 -2.10 23.59 -6.76
C GLN A 193 -1.45 23.96 -8.11
N TYR A 194 -0.91 22.98 -8.84
CA TYR A 194 -0.32 23.14 -10.16
C TYR A 194 -1.28 22.79 -11.31
N ILE A 195 -2.51 22.42 -10.98
CA ILE A 195 -3.55 22.05 -11.97
C ILE A 195 -4.52 23.22 -12.10
N GLU A 196 -4.57 23.83 -13.27
CA GLU A 196 -5.37 25.05 -13.51
C GLU A 196 -6.88 24.77 -13.44
N ASN A 197 -7.30 23.59 -13.94
CA ASN A 197 -8.71 23.20 -13.94
C ASN A 197 -8.88 21.85 -13.25
N THR A 198 -9.69 21.81 -12.18
CA THR A 198 -9.99 20.57 -11.43
C THR A 198 -10.78 19.51 -12.22
N ASP A 199 -11.37 19.88 -13.35
CA ASP A 199 -12.05 18.96 -14.27
C ASP A 199 -11.09 18.32 -15.29
N SER A 200 -9.81 18.79 -15.35
CA SER A 200 -8.78 18.19 -16.18
C SER A 200 -8.65 16.69 -15.91
N LEU A 201 -8.36 15.94 -16.97
CA LEU A 201 -8.07 14.51 -16.87
C LEU A 201 -6.66 14.32 -16.28
N VAL A 202 -6.57 13.72 -15.09
CA VAL A 202 -5.31 13.53 -14.38
C VAL A 202 -4.98 12.05 -14.21
N GLY A 203 -3.85 11.62 -14.77
CA GLY A 203 -3.30 10.30 -14.56
C GLY A 203 -2.49 10.22 -13.26
N ILE A 204 -2.72 9.19 -12.44
CA ILE A 204 -1.97 8.98 -11.20
C ILE A 204 -1.04 7.79 -11.38
N VAL A 205 0.27 8.06 -11.44
CA VAL A 205 1.32 7.07 -11.60
C VAL A 205 1.84 6.65 -10.22
N THR A 206 1.60 5.40 -9.84
CA THR A 206 2.11 4.80 -8.61
C THR A 206 2.15 3.28 -8.73
N ASN A 207 2.69 2.57 -7.71
CA ASN A 207 2.65 1.10 -7.75
C ASN A 207 1.20 0.59 -7.74
N ASN A 208 0.98 -0.53 -8.40
CA ASN A 208 -0.34 -1.11 -8.65
C ASN A 208 -1.21 -1.21 -7.38
N PHE A 209 -0.68 -1.75 -6.28
CA PHE A 209 -1.39 -1.87 -5.01
C PHE A 209 -1.83 -0.51 -4.43
N HIS A 210 -1.18 0.58 -4.80
CA HIS A 210 -1.40 1.91 -4.23
C HIS A 210 -2.42 2.76 -5.01
N ILE A 211 -2.83 2.35 -6.22
CA ILE A 211 -3.73 3.12 -7.11
C ILE A 211 -5.06 3.46 -6.44
N ALA A 212 -5.70 2.47 -5.78
CA ALA A 212 -7.01 2.69 -5.16
C ALA A 212 -6.96 3.83 -4.12
N ARG A 213 -6.00 3.78 -3.19
CA ARG A 213 -5.84 4.79 -2.14
C ARG A 213 -5.44 6.14 -2.71
N SER A 214 -4.52 6.18 -3.66
CA SER A 214 -4.09 7.42 -4.29
C SER A 214 -5.23 8.14 -5.01
N ARG A 215 -6.14 7.41 -5.68
CA ARG A 215 -7.32 8.01 -6.32
C ARG A 215 -8.36 8.50 -5.32
N LEU A 216 -8.53 7.85 -4.17
CA LEU A 216 -9.38 8.36 -3.09
C LEU A 216 -8.84 9.68 -2.54
N LEU A 217 -7.54 9.75 -2.26
CA LEU A 217 -6.87 10.96 -1.79
C LEU A 217 -6.91 12.08 -2.84
N ALA A 218 -6.74 11.76 -4.12
CA ALA A 218 -6.86 12.73 -5.21
C ALA A 218 -8.28 13.33 -5.28
N ARG A 219 -9.32 12.49 -5.14
CA ARG A 219 -10.70 12.96 -5.09
C ARG A 219 -10.95 13.86 -3.89
N HIS A 220 -10.44 13.50 -2.72
CA HIS A 220 -10.53 14.36 -1.53
C HIS A 220 -9.82 15.71 -1.71
N ALA A 221 -8.70 15.70 -2.43
CA ALA A 221 -7.98 16.93 -2.78
C ALA A 221 -8.66 17.78 -3.89
N GLY A 222 -9.78 17.32 -4.45
CA GLY A 222 -10.58 18.07 -5.45
C GLY A 222 -10.43 17.58 -6.89
N LEU A 223 -9.64 16.52 -7.16
CA LEU A 223 -9.49 15.95 -8.51
C LEU A 223 -10.58 14.90 -8.78
N ASN A 224 -11.63 15.28 -9.47
CA ASN A 224 -12.77 14.39 -9.75
C ASN A 224 -12.55 13.49 -10.97
N ASN A 225 -11.77 13.94 -11.94
CA ASN A 225 -11.52 13.23 -13.20
C ASN A 225 -10.12 12.60 -13.20
N THR A 226 -9.98 11.41 -12.58
CA THR A 226 -8.68 10.74 -12.44
C THR A 226 -8.68 9.35 -13.04
N CYS A 227 -7.58 8.97 -13.70
CA CYS A 227 -7.29 7.59 -14.08
C CYS A 227 -6.05 7.05 -13.34
N GLY A 228 -5.96 5.74 -13.16
CA GLY A 228 -4.81 5.10 -12.52
C GLY A 228 -3.82 4.59 -13.56
N MET A 229 -2.54 4.76 -13.32
CA MET A 229 -1.42 4.27 -14.11
C MET A 229 -0.54 3.36 -13.25
N PRO A 230 -0.89 2.06 -13.14
CA PRO A 230 -0.24 1.14 -12.21
C PRO A 230 1.17 0.76 -12.70
N ALA A 231 2.18 0.99 -11.87
CA ALA A 231 3.51 0.44 -12.03
C ALA A 231 3.66 -0.89 -11.30
N GLU A 232 4.51 -1.77 -11.80
CA GLU A 232 4.80 -3.05 -11.16
C GLU A 232 5.40 -2.87 -9.76
N SER A 233 5.03 -3.79 -8.86
CA SER A 233 5.56 -3.87 -7.51
C SER A 233 6.47 -5.09 -7.33
N ASP A 234 7.24 -5.08 -6.25
CA ASP A 234 8.09 -6.20 -5.87
C ASP A 234 7.24 -7.42 -5.48
N HIS A 235 7.52 -8.58 -6.11
CA HIS A 235 6.72 -9.80 -5.92
C HIS A 235 6.89 -10.41 -4.52
N VAL A 236 8.09 -10.32 -3.92
CA VAL A 236 8.36 -10.90 -2.59
C VAL A 236 7.61 -10.13 -1.50
N LEU A 237 7.59 -8.80 -1.61
CA LEU A 237 6.94 -7.92 -0.65
C LEU A 237 5.47 -7.64 -0.98
N PHE A 238 4.93 -8.22 -2.04
CA PHE A 238 3.60 -7.88 -2.55
C PHE A 238 2.50 -8.06 -1.50
N ILE A 239 2.46 -9.19 -0.81
CA ILE A 239 1.46 -9.45 0.24
C ILE A 239 1.62 -8.46 1.40
N ASN A 240 2.86 -8.11 1.77
CA ASN A 240 3.12 -7.09 2.77
C ASN A 240 2.58 -5.72 2.35
N TYR A 241 2.73 -5.35 1.09
CA TYR A 241 2.20 -4.10 0.55
C TYR A 241 0.67 -4.07 0.53
N MET A 242 0.01 -5.17 0.17
CA MET A 242 -1.46 -5.28 0.18
C MET A 242 -2.00 -5.05 1.60
N VAL A 243 -1.49 -5.76 2.60
CA VAL A 243 -1.90 -5.57 4.00
C VAL A 243 -1.61 -4.14 4.49
N ARG A 244 -0.47 -3.57 4.14
CA ARG A 244 -0.12 -2.18 4.47
C ARG A 244 -1.11 -1.19 3.86
N GLU A 245 -1.49 -1.38 2.60
CA GLU A 245 -2.44 -0.49 1.92
C GLU A 245 -3.84 -0.61 2.52
N ALA A 246 -4.29 -1.81 2.87
CA ALA A 246 -5.57 -1.98 3.55
C ALA A 246 -5.63 -1.20 4.87
N ILE A 247 -4.57 -1.27 5.67
CA ILE A 247 -4.46 -0.49 6.92
C ILE A 247 -4.34 1.01 6.61
N GLY A 248 -3.63 1.38 5.54
CA GLY A 248 -3.52 2.77 5.07
C GLY A 248 -4.87 3.38 4.70
N ILE A 249 -5.73 2.64 4.00
CA ILE A 249 -7.10 3.05 3.66
C ILE A 249 -7.93 3.26 4.93
N VAL A 250 -7.89 2.33 5.89
CA VAL A 250 -8.60 2.47 7.18
C VAL A 250 -8.09 3.69 7.94
N LYS A 251 -6.77 3.87 8.01
CA LYS A 251 -6.16 5.04 8.65
C LYS A 251 -6.67 6.33 8.03
N ASP A 252 -6.58 6.47 6.71
CA ASP A 252 -6.95 7.70 6.02
C ASP A 252 -8.45 8.00 6.16
N PHE A 253 -9.31 6.97 6.18
CA PHE A 253 -10.73 7.12 6.47
C PHE A 253 -10.98 7.63 7.90
N VAL A 254 -10.32 7.06 8.90
CA VAL A 254 -10.48 7.44 10.32
C VAL A 254 -10.00 8.87 10.57
N PHE A 255 -8.92 9.28 9.90
CA PHE A 255 -8.36 10.64 10.04
C PHE A 255 -9.01 11.69 9.10
N GLY A 256 -10.03 11.29 8.32
CA GLY A 256 -10.77 12.21 7.46
C GLY A 256 -9.97 12.71 6.25
N ASN A 257 -9.06 11.87 5.73
CA ASN A 257 -8.29 12.18 4.52
C ASN A 257 -9.06 11.84 3.23
N PHE A 258 -10.25 11.24 3.35
CA PHE A 258 -11.25 11.02 2.29
C PHE A 258 -12.62 10.56 2.83
#